data_3d16982f9853f3ef09e7678e24c277e6
#
_entry.id   3d16982f9853f3ef09e7678e24c277e6
#
_cell.length_a   1.000
_cell.length_b   1.000
_cell.length_c   1.000
_cell.angle_alpha   90.00
_cell.angle_beta   90.00
_cell.angle_gamma   90.00
#
_symmetry.space_group_name_H-M   'P 1'
#
loop_
_entity.id
_entity.type
_entity.pdbx_description
1 polymer ?
#
loop_
_entity_poly.entity_id
_entity_poly.type
_entity_poly.pdbx_seq_one_letter_code
_entity_poly.pdbx_strand_id
1 'polypeptide(L)'
;FGLLRGREFLMKDAYSFHSDEASLDATYQDMYQAYSRIFKRVGINARPVVADSGAIGGSHTHEFMALSEIGEDTIVYSNESDYAANIEKAEVVYHPSHKHSALAELTKVETPNVKTAQEVAEYLKRPLDEIVKTMIFKIDGEFIMFLVRGHHELNEVKLKSYFGTEHVEMATPDEIVNRSEERR
;
A
#
# COMPACT_ATOMS: atom_id res chain seq x y z
N PHE A 1 -5.10 -4.30 23.37
CA PHE A 1 -3.84 -3.57 23.07
C PHE A 1 -3.14 -3.01 24.32
N GLY A 2 -3.80 -2.97 25.48
CA GLY A 2 -3.24 -2.57 26.77
C GLY A 2 -2.52 -1.21 26.73
N LEU A 3 -1.33 -1.17 27.29
CA LEU A 3 -0.50 0.04 27.36
C LEU A 3 0.14 0.44 26.01
N LEU A 4 0.16 -0.43 25.01
CA LEU A 4 0.73 -0.14 23.70
C LEU A 4 -0.09 0.87 22.91
N ARG A 5 -1.39 1.01 23.23
CA ARG A 5 -2.30 1.97 22.60
C ARG A 5 -3.15 2.68 23.65
N GLY A 6 -2.49 3.48 24.47
CA GLY A 6 -3.16 4.29 25.50
C GLY A 6 -3.88 5.51 24.89
N ARG A 7 -4.93 6.00 25.59
CA ARG A 7 -5.60 7.25 25.23
C ARG A 7 -4.75 8.49 25.48
N GLU A 8 -3.84 8.39 26.44
CA GLU A 8 -2.89 9.42 26.81
C GLU A 8 -1.47 8.84 26.77
N PHE A 9 -0.55 9.56 26.19
CA PHE A 9 0.85 9.16 26.08
C PHE A 9 1.76 10.38 26.01
N LEU A 10 3.02 10.21 26.36
CA LEU A 10 4.03 11.26 26.22
C LEU A 10 4.66 11.17 24.83
N MET A 11 4.77 12.33 24.21
CA MET A 11 5.36 12.49 22.88
C MET A 11 6.45 13.55 22.96
N LYS A 12 7.47 13.44 22.14
CA LYS A 12 8.40 14.52 21.86
C LYS A 12 8.41 14.79 20.38
N ASP A 13 8.42 16.06 20.01
CA ASP A 13 8.62 16.53 18.67
C ASP A 13 9.95 17.24 18.53
N ALA A 14 10.53 17.20 17.35
CA ALA A 14 11.72 17.97 17.01
C ALA A 14 11.52 18.56 15.60
N TYR A 15 11.77 19.84 15.48
CA TYR A 15 11.62 20.59 14.23
C TYR A 15 12.94 21.27 13.91
N SER A 16 13.34 21.22 12.65
CA SER A 16 14.53 21.92 12.14
C SER A 16 14.19 22.68 10.89
N PHE A 17 14.89 23.78 10.65
CA PHE A 17 14.69 24.65 9.51
C PHE A 17 16.03 24.84 8.80
N HIS A 18 16.03 24.70 7.47
CA HIS A 18 17.26 24.64 6.69
C HIS A 18 17.20 25.60 5.49
N SER A 19 18.34 26.12 5.10
CA SER A 19 18.50 26.99 3.92
C SER A 19 18.64 26.19 2.62
N ASP A 20 19.01 24.92 2.74
CA ASP A 20 19.30 24.04 1.61
C ASP A 20 19.10 22.55 1.99
N GLU A 21 18.97 21.70 0.98
CA GLU A 21 18.74 20.26 1.15
C GLU A 21 19.92 19.56 1.82
N ALA A 22 21.15 19.95 1.54
CA ALA A 22 22.33 19.31 2.14
C ALA A 22 22.36 19.45 3.66
N SER A 23 21.98 20.64 4.18
CA SER A 23 21.83 20.88 5.61
C SER A 23 20.66 20.10 6.20
N LEU A 24 19.56 19.97 5.47
CA LEU A 24 18.41 19.15 5.87
C LEU A 24 18.82 17.69 5.99
N ASP A 25 19.44 17.13 4.97
CA ASP A 25 19.88 15.73 4.91
C ASP A 25 20.85 15.40 6.04
N ALA A 26 21.82 16.28 6.30
CA ALA A 26 22.78 16.10 7.39
C ALA A 26 22.05 15.98 8.74
N THR A 27 21.11 16.87 9.03
CA THR A 27 20.32 16.84 10.26
C THR A 27 19.41 15.61 10.31
N TYR A 28 18.82 15.23 9.18
CA TYR A 28 18.01 14.03 9.08
C TYR A 28 18.81 12.78 9.45
N GLN A 29 20.03 12.65 8.92
CA GLN A 29 20.93 11.54 9.24
C GLN A 29 21.35 11.52 10.71
N ASP A 30 21.62 12.68 11.29
CA ASP A 30 21.92 12.80 12.73
C ASP A 30 20.74 12.32 13.59
N MET A 31 19.53 12.69 13.25
CA MET A 31 18.32 12.24 13.93
C MET A 31 18.08 10.73 13.74
N TYR A 32 18.27 10.21 12.53
CA TYR A 32 18.21 8.78 12.25
C TYR A 32 19.16 7.98 13.12
N GLN A 33 20.41 8.42 13.24
CA GLN A 33 21.40 7.80 14.11
C GLN A 33 21.06 7.94 15.60
N ALA A 34 20.47 9.07 16.00
CA ALA A 34 20.02 9.29 17.37
C ALA A 34 18.91 8.31 17.76
N TYR A 35 17.88 8.14 16.93
CA TYR A 35 16.81 7.17 17.17
C TYR A 35 17.33 5.74 17.19
N SER A 36 18.21 5.37 16.27
CA SER A 36 18.84 4.05 16.26
C SER A 36 19.58 3.75 17.58
N ARG A 37 20.32 4.73 18.11
CA ARG A 37 21.00 4.60 19.42
C ARG A 37 20.02 4.51 20.58
N ILE A 38 18.92 5.29 20.55
CA ILE A 38 17.90 5.27 21.60
C ILE A 38 17.28 3.89 21.71
N PHE A 39 16.76 3.34 20.61
CA PHE A 39 16.09 2.03 20.59
C PHE A 39 17.05 0.92 21.00
N LYS A 40 18.31 0.96 20.55
CA LYS A 40 19.33 0.01 20.98
C LYS A 40 19.60 0.09 22.50
N ARG A 41 19.68 1.31 23.07
CA ARG A 41 19.93 1.50 24.51
C ARG A 41 18.79 1.04 25.39
N VAL A 42 17.55 1.19 24.95
CA VAL A 42 16.37 0.72 25.69
C VAL A 42 16.05 -0.75 25.41
N GLY A 43 16.83 -1.43 24.56
CA GLY A 43 16.71 -2.86 24.29
C GLY A 43 15.52 -3.23 23.40
N ILE A 44 14.96 -2.28 22.66
CA ILE A 44 13.88 -2.55 21.72
C ILE A 44 14.47 -2.98 20.36
N ASN A 45 14.00 -4.12 19.86
CA ASN A 45 14.32 -4.55 18.51
C ASN A 45 13.49 -3.73 17.50
N ALA A 46 13.98 -2.52 17.21
CA ALA A 46 13.36 -1.64 16.24
C ALA A 46 14.12 -1.67 14.92
N ARG A 47 13.36 -1.58 13.82
CA ARG A 47 13.91 -1.48 12.46
C ARG A 47 13.39 -0.19 11.83
N PRO A 48 14.27 0.67 11.30
CA PRO A 48 13.84 1.78 10.47
C PRO A 48 13.30 1.25 9.14
N VAL A 49 12.11 1.69 8.76
CA VAL A 49 11.42 1.28 7.54
C VAL A 49 11.06 2.52 6.74
N VAL A 50 11.14 2.42 5.43
CA VAL A 50 10.63 3.45 4.54
C VAL A 50 9.11 3.50 4.66
N ALA A 51 8.59 4.68 4.94
CA ALA A 51 7.17 4.93 5.16
C ALA A 51 6.61 6.00 4.22
N ASP A 52 5.30 6.09 4.16
CA ASP A 52 4.63 7.19 3.47
C ASP A 52 4.67 8.45 4.32
N SER A 53 4.90 9.62 3.69
CA SER A 53 4.94 10.91 4.36
C SER A 53 3.56 11.52 4.60
N GLY A 54 2.51 10.89 4.04
CA GLY A 54 1.13 11.35 4.16
C GLY A 54 0.91 12.77 3.63
N ALA A 55 -0.13 13.42 4.12
CA ALA A 55 -0.53 14.76 3.71
C ALA A 55 0.50 15.86 4.04
N ILE A 56 1.45 15.60 4.94
CA ILE A 56 2.52 16.57 5.27
C ILE A 56 3.50 16.70 4.10
N GLY A 57 3.63 15.64 3.29
CA GLY A 57 4.54 15.61 2.15
C GLY A 57 5.98 15.33 2.55
N GLY A 58 6.87 15.36 1.57
CA GLY A 58 8.29 15.04 1.71
C GLY A 58 8.68 13.82 0.87
N SER A 59 9.97 13.69 0.60
CA SER A 59 10.51 12.62 -0.25
C SER A 59 11.13 11.46 0.54
N HIS A 60 11.49 11.69 1.78
CA HIS A 60 12.17 10.72 2.64
C HIS A 60 11.55 10.68 4.03
N THR A 61 10.90 9.57 4.34
CA THR A 61 10.29 9.34 5.64
C THR A 61 10.65 7.95 6.14
N HIS A 62 11.08 7.86 7.40
CA HIS A 62 11.33 6.59 8.08
C HIS A 62 10.53 6.51 9.37
N GLU A 63 10.01 5.33 9.62
CA GLU A 63 9.43 4.93 10.89
C GLU A 63 10.33 3.90 11.56
N PHE A 64 10.56 4.06 12.87
CA PHE A 64 11.29 3.07 13.65
C PHE A 64 10.28 2.08 14.24
N MET A 65 10.06 0.98 13.53
CA MET A 65 9.06 -0.02 13.88
C MET A 65 9.64 -1.07 14.83
N ALA A 66 9.04 -1.22 16.01
CA ALA A 66 9.34 -2.33 16.90
C ALA A 66 8.73 -3.63 16.36
N LEU A 67 9.56 -4.64 16.15
CA LEU A 67 9.11 -5.92 15.62
C LEU A 67 8.32 -6.69 16.67
N SER A 68 7.04 -6.97 16.39
CA SER A 68 6.14 -7.70 17.30
C SER A 68 5.03 -8.36 16.51
N GLU A 69 4.64 -9.57 16.91
CA GLU A 69 3.51 -10.29 16.32
C GLU A 69 2.13 -9.69 16.68
N ILE A 70 2.10 -8.82 17.70
CA ILE A 70 0.88 -8.12 18.12
C ILE A 70 0.78 -6.71 17.53
N GLY A 71 1.65 -6.35 16.58
CA GLY A 71 1.62 -5.08 15.87
C GLY A 71 0.40 -4.96 14.96
N GLU A 72 0.05 -3.73 14.62
CA GLU A 72 -1.07 -3.43 13.68
C GLU A 72 -0.58 -3.31 12.24
N ASP A 73 0.67 -2.91 12.05
CA ASP A 73 1.27 -2.67 10.73
C ASP A 73 2.08 -3.88 10.24
N THR A 74 2.09 -4.06 8.94
CA THR A 74 2.91 -5.06 8.28
C THR A 74 4.11 -4.40 7.61
N ILE A 75 5.30 -4.90 7.91
CA ILE A 75 6.53 -4.45 7.24
C ILE A 75 7.14 -5.57 6.40
N VAL A 76 7.80 -5.16 5.33
CA VAL A 76 8.58 -6.01 4.44
C VAL A 76 10.05 -5.66 4.61
N TYR A 77 10.90 -6.65 4.81
CA TYR A 77 12.34 -6.41 4.94
C TYR A 77 13.17 -7.52 4.30
N SER A 78 14.39 -7.17 3.90
CA SER A 78 15.37 -8.10 3.37
C SER A 78 16.18 -8.74 4.51
N ASN A 79 16.52 -10.02 4.35
CA ASN A 79 17.49 -10.70 5.20
C ASN A 79 18.95 -10.52 4.71
N GLU A 80 19.12 -10.00 3.48
CA GLU A 80 20.42 -9.89 2.80
C GLU A 80 20.89 -8.44 2.64
N SER A 81 20.00 -7.46 2.89
CA SER A 81 20.27 -6.05 2.76
C SER A 81 19.58 -5.24 3.85
N ASP A 82 19.87 -3.94 3.93
CA ASP A 82 19.24 -3.01 4.86
C ASP A 82 17.83 -2.54 4.41
N TYR A 83 17.31 -3.09 3.29
CA TYR A 83 15.99 -2.72 2.81
C TYR A 83 14.90 -3.13 3.81
N ALA A 84 14.10 -2.15 4.20
CA ALA A 84 12.86 -2.36 4.95
C ALA A 84 11.86 -1.27 4.61
N ALA A 85 10.60 -1.63 4.46
CA ALA A 85 9.52 -0.70 4.12
C ALA A 85 8.20 -1.13 4.78
N ASN A 86 7.35 -0.17 5.12
CA ASN A 86 5.96 -0.44 5.40
C ASN A 86 5.31 -1.01 4.12
N ILE A 87 4.37 -1.94 4.26
CA ILE A 87 3.69 -2.59 3.12
C ILE A 87 3.04 -1.57 2.18
N GLU A 88 2.64 -0.42 2.70
CA GLU A 88 2.08 0.68 1.92
C GLU A 88 3.08 1.28 0.92
N LYS A 89 4.37 1.23 1.25
CA LYS A 89 5.47 1.80 0.45
C LYS A 89 6.35 0.73 -0.19
N ALA A 90 6.26 -0.52 0.24
CA ALA A 90 7.11 -1.60 -0.25
C ALA A 90 7.08 -1.71 -1.78
N GLU A 91 8.25 -1.76 -2.40
CA GLU A 91 8.37 -1.95 -3.82
C GLU A 91 8.06 -3.40 -4.21
N VAL A 92 7.39 -3.56 -5.34
CA VAL A 92 7.08 -4.87 -5.91
C VAL A 92 7.83 -5.01 -7.23
N VAL A 93 8.71 -6.00 -7.30
CA VAL A 93 9.34 -6.36 -8.57
C VAL A 93 8.40 -7.27 -9.35
N TYR A 94 7.84 -6.75 -10.42
CA TYR A 94 6.98 -7.51 -11.30
C TYR A 94 7.79 -8.17 -12.42
N HIS A 95 7.81 -9.50 -12.43
CA HIS A 95 8.35 -10.28 -13.52
C HIS A 95 7.20 -10.75 -14.43
N PRO A 96 6.94 -10.08 -15.56
CA PRO A 96 5.88 -10.51 -16.47
C PRO A 96 6.23 -11.87 -17.08
N SER A 97 5.55 -12.91 -16.65
CA SER A 97 5.60 -14.19 -17.36
C SER A 97 4.61 -14.13 -18.53
N HIS A 98 5.07 -13.69 -19.69
CA HIS A 98 4.26 -13.71 -20.89
C HIS A 98 4.20 -15.14 -21.44
N LYS A 99 3.19 -15.90 -21.03
CA LYS A 99 2.76 -17.06 -21.79
C LYS A 99 1.79 -16.56 -22.85
N HIS A 100 2.29 -16.31 -24.04
CA HIS A 100 1.42 -16.12 -25.21
C HIS A 100 0.79 -17.47 -25.56
N SER A 101 -0.33 -17.80 -24.94
CA SER A 101 -1.22 -18.84 -25.46
C SER A 101 -2.12 -18.21 -26.54
N ALA A 102 -2.49 -18.99 -27.54
CA ALA A 102 -3.51 -18.58 -28.48
C ALA A 102 -4.77 -18.18 -27.68
N LEU A 103 -5.29 -16.99 -27.96
CA LEU A 103 -6.51 -16.52 -27.31
C LEU A 103 -7.67 -17.41 -27.74
N ALA A 104 -8.40 -17.94 -26.77
CA ALA A 104 -9.65 -18.62 -27.01
C ALA A 104 -10.73 -17.60 -27.45
N GLU A 105 -11.79 -18.09 -28.08
CA GLU A 105 -12.94 -17.26 -28.42
C GLU A 105 -13.57 -16.68 -27.14
N LEU A 106 -13.95 -15.40 -27.20
CA LEU A 106 -14.61 -14.72 -26.09
C LEU A 106 -16.00 -15.32 -25.87
N THR A 107 -16.23 -15.86 -24.69
CA THR A 107 -17.51 -16.46 -24.30
C THR A 107 -18.05 -15.81 -23.01
N LYS A 108 -19.37 -15.62 -22.95
CA LYS A 108 -20.04 -15.17 -21.73
C LYS A 108 -20.33 -16.38 -20.86
N VAL A 109 -19.96 -16.31 -19.58
CA VAL A 109 -20.19 -17.35 -18.58
C VAL A 109 -21.06 -16.79 -17.46
N GLU A 110 -22.17 -17.47 -17.18
CA GLU A 110 -23.04 -17.11 -16.03
C GLU A 110 -22.37 -17.58 -14.73
N THR A 111 -22.32 -16.68 -13.73
CA THR A 111 -21.73 -16.94 -12.42
C THR A 111 -22.74 -16.64 -11.30
N PRO A 112 -23.83 -17.45 -11.18
CA PRO A 112 -24.91 -17.18 -10.23
C PRO A 112 -24.40 -17.32 -8.79
N ASN A 113 -24.73 -16.32 -7.95
CA ASN A 113 -24.36 -16.25 -6.53
C ASN A 113 -22.86 -16.23 -6.22
N VAL A 114 -22.01 -15.93 -7.19
CA VAL A 114 -20.56 -15.84 -7.08
C VAL A 114 -20.18 -14.36 -7.09
N LYS A 115 -19.45 -13.89 -6.06
CA LYS A 115 -19.18 -12.46 -5.85
C LYS A 115 -17.68 -12.12 -5.78
N THR A 116 -16.86 -13.03 -5.26
CA THR A 116 -15.44 -12.79 -5.07
C THR A 116 -14.61 -13.44 -6.16
N ALA A 117 -13.40 -12.93 -6.40
CA ALA A 117 -12.47 -13.52 -7.37
C ALA A 117 -12.14 -14.98 -7.02
N GLN A 118 -12.05 -15.30 -5.73
CA GLN A 118 -11.83 -16.65 -5.24
C GLN A 118 -13.00 -17.59 -5.61
N GLU A 119 -14.24 -17.18 -5.32
CA GLU A 119 -15.44 -17.96 -5.68
C GLU A 119 -15.57 -18.16 -7.20
N VAL A 120 -15.22 -17.11 -8.00
CA VAL A 120 -15.20 -17.22 -9.46
C VAL A 120 -14.16 -18.24 -9.92
N ALA A 121 -12.96 -18.20 -9.36
CA ALA A 121 -11.88 -19.14 -9.67
C ALA A 121 -12.31 -20.59 -9.38
N GLU A 122 -12.91 -20.84 -8.22
CA GLU A 122 -13.42 -22.15 -7.82
C GLU A 122 -14.57 -22.62 -8.72
N TYR A 123 -15.53 -21.74 -9.01
CA TYR A 123 -16.68 -22.04 -9.87
C TYR A 123 -16.25 -22.41 -11.28
N LEU A 124 -15.30 -21.64 -11.86
CA LEU A 124 -14.78 -21.87 -13.19
C LEU A 124 -13.69 -22.94 -13.25
N LYS A 125 -13.25 -23.46 -12.09
CA LYS A 125 -12.12 -24.40 -11.96
C LYS A 125 -10.85 -23.86 -12.63
N ARG A 126 -10.58 -22.57 -12.42
CA ARG A 126 -9.40 -21.87 -12.92
C ARG A 126 -8.51 -21.42 -11.76
N PRO A 127 -7.19 -21.34 -11.97
CA PRO A 127 -6.29 -20.70 -11.00
C PRO A 127 -6.69 -19.25 -10.74
N LEU A 128 -6.53 -18.78 -9.49
CA LEU A 128 -6.89 -17.42 -9.09
C LEU A 128 -6.08 -16.35 -9.83
N ASP A 129 -4.85 -16.65 -10.23
CA ASP A 129 -3.98 -15.77 -11.00
C ASP A 129 -4.41 -15.60 -12.47
N GLU A 130 -5.29 -16.48 -12.99
CA GLU A 130 -5.94 -16.33 -14.30
C GLU A 130 -7.21 -15.48 -14.26
N ILE A 131 -7.76 -15.24 -13.07
CA ILE A 131 -8.93 -14.38 -12.89
C ILE A 131 -8.48 -12.92 -12.89
N VAL A 132 -9.22 -12.09 -13.62
CA VAL A 132 -9.04 -10.64 -13.59
C VAL A 132 -10.28 -10.01 -12.95
N LYS A 133 -10.07 -9.30 -11.86
CA LYS A 133 -11.11 -8.50 -11.20
C LYS A 133 -11.03 -7.05 -11.66
N THR A 134 -12.19 -6.45 -11.84
CA THR A 134 -12.32 -5.03 -12.16
C THR A 134 -12.63 -4.28 -10.88
N MET A 135 -11.83 -3.26 -10.57
CA MET A 135 -12.06 -2.37 -9.45
C MET A 135 -12.21 -0.94 -9.98
N ILE A 136 -13.22 -0.23 -9.51
CA ILE A 136 -13.51 1.14 -9.96
C ILE A 136 -13.30 2.07 -8.78
N PHE A 137 -12.41 3.04 -8.97
CA PHE A 137 -12.13 4.09 -8.01
C PHE A 137 -12.53 5.44 -8.57
N LYS A 138 -12.93 6.31 -7.66
CA LYS A 138 -13.16 7.72 -7.93
C LYS A 138 -11.95 8.49 -7.42
N ILE A 139 -11.24 9.12 -8.35
CA ILE A 139 -9.99 9.84 -8.10
C ILE A 139 -10.20 11.28 -8.55
N ASP A 140 -10.16 12.23 -7.62
CA ASP A 140 -10.50 13.65 -7.87
C ASP A 140 -11.83 13.85 -8.63
N GLY A 141 -12.82 12.99 -8.34
CA GLY A 141 -14.13 13.03 -8.99
C GLY A 141 -14.23 12.25 -10.30
N GLU A 142 -13.12 11.80 -10.88
CA GLU A 142 -13.08 10.98 -12.08
C GLU A 142 -13.10 9.48 -11.76
N PHE A 143 -13.88 8.71 -12.52
CA PHE A 143 -13.95 7.26 -12.35
C PHE A 143 -12.88 6.56 -13.18
N ILE A 144 -12.00 5.84 -12.51
CA ILE A 144 -10.90 5.08 -13.12
C ILE A 144 -11.09 3.59 -12.84
N MET A 145 -11.01 2.81 -13.90
CA MET A 145 -11.14 1.35 -13.83
C MET A 145 -9.75 0.71 -13.80
N PHE A 146 -9.53 -0.13 -12.79
CA PHE A 146 -8.33 -0.93 -12.64
C PHE A 146 -8.63 -2.40 -12.88
N LEU A 147 -7.84 -3.03 -13.73
CA LEU A 147 -7.87 -4.46 -13.96
C LEU A 147 -6.74 -5.13 -13.18
N VAL A 148 -7.11 -5.98 -12.23
CA VAL A 148 -6.18 -6.57 -11.27
C VAL A 148 -6.35 -8.08 -11.27
N ARG A 149 -5.25 -8.84 -11.25
CA ARG A 149 -5.31 -10.30 -11.11
C ARG A 149 -5.98 -10.69 -9.79
N GLY A 150 -6.69 -11.81 -9.78
CA GLY A 150 -7.52 -12.23 -8.65
C GLY A 150 -6.79 -12.31 -7.31
N HIS A 151 -5.51 -12.67 -7.31
CA HIS A 151 -4.68 -12.79 -6.12
C HIS A 151 -3.96 -11.49 -5.70
N HIS A 152 -4.08 -10.41 -6.48
CA HIS A 152 -3.51 -9.11 -6.14
C HIS A 152 -4.57 -8.19 -5.52
N GLU A 153 -4.12 -7.30 -4.64
CA GLU A 153 -4.93 -6.20 -4.10
C GLU A 153 -4.38 -4.85 -4.60
N LEU A 154 -5.27 -3.86 -4.72
CA LEU A 154 -4.85 -2.49 -4.97
C LEU A 154 -4.42 -1.83 -3.65
N ASN A 155 -3.31 -1.12 -3.69
CA ASN A 155 -2.81 -0.35 -2.58
C ASN A 155 -3.21 1.12 -2.79
N GLU A 156 -4.14 1.61 -1.96
CA GLU A 156 -4.68 2.97 -2.08
C GLU A 156 -3.60 4.05 -1.84
N VAL A 157 -2.65 3.81 -0.95
CA VAL A 157 -1.53 4.75 -0.70
C VAL A 157 -0.68 4.90 -1.95
N LYS A 158 -0.41 3.80 -2.66
CA LYS A 158 0.29 3.85 -3.95
C LYS A 158 -0.52 4.54 -5.04
N LEU A 159 -1.85 4.38 -5.05
CA LEU A 159 -2.72 5.12 -5.97
C LEU A 159 -2.67 6.61 -5.68
N LYS A 160 -2.79 7.03 -4.43
CA LYS A 160 -2.66 8.43 -4.02
C LYS A 160 -1.34 9.03 -4.48
N SER A 161 -0.25 8.32 -4.22
CA SER A 161 1.09 8.76 -4.64
C SER A 161 1.24 8.83 -6.17
N TYR A 162 0.68 7.86 -6.91
CA TYR A 162 0.75 7.82 -8.37
C TYR A 162 -0.04 8.96 -9.04
N PHE A 163 -1.23 9.25 -8.52
CA PHE A 163 -2.10 10.32 -9.05
C PHE A 163 -1.80 11.69 -8.43
N GLY A 164 -0.99 11.76 -7.38
CA GLY A 164 -0.64 13.00 -6.69
C GLY A 164 -1.83 13.65 -5.95
N THR A 165 -2.75 12.83 -5.44
CA THR A 165 -3.95 13.28 -4.76
C THR A 165 -4.28 12.46 -3.53
N GLU A 166 -4.92 13.09 -2.54
CA GLU A 166 -5.46 12.40 -1.37
C GLU A 166 -6.90 11.86 -1.59
N HIS A 167 -7.57 12.31 -2.65
CA HIS A 167 -8.95 11.96 -2.97
C HIS A 167 -9.04 10.69 -3.81
N VAL A 168 -8.82 9.55 -3.17
CA VAL A 168 -8.92 8.21 -3.76
C VAL A 168 -9.92 7.42 -2.93
N GLU A 169 -11.03 7.02 -3.52
CA GLU A 169 -12.09 6.24 -2.87
C GLU A 169 -12.67 5.20 -3.82
N MET A 170 -13.04 4.04 -3.30
CA MET A 170 -13.71 3.02 -4.11
C MET A 170 -15.12 3.49 -4.49
N ALA A 171 -15.47 3.36 -5.77
CA ALA A 171 -16.80 3.71 -6.26
C ALA A 171 -17.88 2.83 -5.61
N THR A 172 -18.99 3.44 -5.22
CA THR A 172 -20.14 2.71 -4.70
C THR A 172 -20.88 1.94 -5.79
N PRO A 173 -21.62 0.87 -5.46
CA PRO A 173 -22.43 0.14 -6.44
C PRO A 173 -23.40 1.02 -7.22
N ASP A 174 -24.04 1.99 -6.56
CA ASP A 174 -24.99 2.90 -7.18
C ASP A 174 -24.32 3.84 -8.20
N GLU A 175 -23.13 4.34 -7.89
CA GLU A 175 -22.33 5.15 -8.82
C GLU A 175 -21.93 4.36 -10.07
N ILE A 176 -21.56 3.08 -9.88
CA ILE A 176 -21.19 2.19 -10.99
C ILE A 176 -22.39 1.92 -11.89
N VAL A 177 -23.55 1.62 -11.32
CA VAL A 177 -24.79 1.35 -12.09
C VAL A 177 -25.21 2.58 -12.87
N ASN A 178 -25.33 3.73 -12.22
CA ASN A 178 -25.75 4.99 -12.87
C ASN A 178 -24.84 5.32 -14.06
N ARG A 179 -23.51 5.18 -13.90
CA ARG A 179 -22.57 5.49 -14.99
C ARG A 179 -22.57 4.45 -16.12
N SER A 180 -22.91 3.19 -15.82
CA SER A 180 -23.06 2.16 -16.85
C SER A 180 -24.34 2.35 -17.68
N GLU A 181 -25.38 2.95 -17.12
CA GLU A 181 -26.64 3.26 -17.80
C GLU A 181 -26.54 4.51 -18.67
N GLU A 182 -25.76 5.53 -18.27
CA GLU A 182 -25.51 6.74 -19.08
C GLU A 182 -24.80 6.44 -20.42
N ARG A 183 -24.17 5.26 -20.55
CA ARG A 183 -23.44 4.85 -21.76
C ARG A 183 -24.21 3.85 -22.65
N ARG A 184 -25.46 3.56 -22.33
CA ARG A 184 -26.39 2.78 -23.17
C ARG A 184 -27.24 3.68 -24.04
#